data_43f0bd5a9d41073583677f31b31e76e6
#
_entry.id   43f0bd5a9d41073583677f31b31e76e6
#
_cell.length_a   1.000
_cell.length_b   1.000
_cell.length_c   1.000
_cell.angle_alpha   90.00
_cell.angle_beta   90.00
_cell.angle_gamma   90.00
#
_symmetry.space_group_name_H-M   'P 1'
#
loop_
_entity.id
_entity.type
_entity.pdbx_description
1 polymer ?
#
loop_
_entity_poly.entity_id
_entity_poly.type
_entity_poly.pdbx_seq_one_letter_code
_entity_poly.pdbx_strand_id
1 'polypeptide(L)' 'MNATYKVLVSDADLFTAALAEANIYVVQMLDGKPHVIADYAGPLQKWTPDYIMLAGMAYKRTEYEFRVRLPKK' A
#
# COMPACT_ATOMS: atom_id res chain seq x y z
N MET A 1 5.03 21.85 2.43
CA MET A 1 4.92 20.60 3.20
C MET A 1 5.18 19.40 2.31
N ASN A 2 6.05 18.53 2.73
CA ASN A 2 6.41 17.37 1.95
C ASN A 2 5.65 16.14 2.41
N ALA A 3 5.07 15.43 1.47
CA ALA A 3 4.46 14.17 1.77
C ALA A 3 5.56 13.14 2.06
N THR A 4 5.38 12.35 3.11
CA THR A 4 6.33 11.31 3.45
C THR A 4 5.91 9.94 2.94
N TYR A 5 4.73 9.87 2.36
CA TYR A 5 4.22 8.63 1.79
C TYR A 5 3.31 8.95 0.61
N LYS A 6 3.07 7.94 -0.19
CA LYS A 6 2.10 8.02 -1.28
C LYS A 6 1.10 6.90 -1.11
N VAL A 7 -0.19 7.23 -1.25
CA VAL A 7 -1.27 6.24 -1.20
C VAL A 7 -1.43 5.64 -2.59
N LEU A 8 -1.49 4.32 -2.65
CA LEU A 8 -1.67 3.60 -3.91
C LEU A 8 -3.15 3.39 -4.13
N VAL A 9 -3.72 4.07 -5.13
CA VAL A 9 -5.15 4.03 -5.38
C VAL A 9 -5.48 3.40 -6.73
N SER A 10 -4.83 3.87 -7.79
CA SER A 10 -5.14 3.42 -9.14
C SER A 10 -4.29 2.22 -9.53
N ASP A 11 -4.70 1.53 -10.59
CA ASP A 11 -3.90 0.44 -11.13
C ASP A 11 -2.54 0.93 -11.61
N ALA A 12 -2.48 2.17 -12.12
CA ALA A 12 -1.21 2.76 -12.51
C ALA A 12 -0.27 2.92 -11.32
N ASP A 13 -0.80 3.33 -10.17
CA ASP A 13 -0.02 3.42 -8.94
C ASP A 13 0.52 2.07 -8.54
N LEU A 14 -0.34 1.04 -8.60
CA LEU A 14 0.04 -0.30 -8.22
C LEU A 14 1.11 -0.86 -9.17
N PHE A 15 0.93 -0.63 -10.46
CA PHE A 15 1.88 -1.10 -11.44
C PHE A 15 3.26 -0.46 -11.24
N THR A 16 3.28 0.84 -10.99
CA THR A 16 4.53 1.57 -10.73
C THR A 16 5.22 1.03 -9.47
N ALA A 17 4.45 0.77 -8.42
CA ALA A 17 4.99 0.23 -7.17
C ALA A 17 5.57 -1.17 -7.39
N ALA A 18 4.89 -1.98 -8.21
CA ALA A 18 5.36 -3.33 -8.50
C ALA A 18 6.67 -3.29 -9.30
N LEU A 19 6.77 -2.41 -10.30
CA LEU A 19 7.99 -2.27 -11.08
C LEU A 19 9.16 -1.81 -10.23
N ALA A 20 8.90 -0.92 -9.29
CA ALA A 20 9.93 -0.39 -8.41
C ALA A 20 10.26 -1.34 -7.26
N GLU A 21 9.53 -2.44 -7.13
CA GLU A 21 9.66 -3.37 -6.01
C GLU A 21 9.58 -2.64 -4.68
N ALA A 22 8.68 -1.67 -4.63
CA ALA A 22 8.54 -0.82 -3.44
C ALA A 22 7.97 -1.62 -2.28
N ASN A 23 8.48 -1.33 -1.08
CA ASN A 23 7.92 -1.93 0.13
C ASN A 23 6.65 -1.18 0.50
N ILE A 24 5.56 -1.92 0.61
CA ILE A 24 4.24 -1.35 0.88
C ILE A 24 3.88 -1.65 2.33
N TYR A 25 3.32 -0.67 3.00
CA TYR A 25 2.72 -0.91 4.31
C TYR A 25 1.22 -0.71 4.22
N VAL A 26 0.51 -1.45 5.08
CA VAL A 26 -0.95 -1.54 5.03
C VAL A 26 -1.51 -0.81 6.23
N VAL A 27 -2.48 0.05 5.97
CA VAL A 27 -3.09 0.88 7.00
C VAL A 27 -4.59 0.65 6.99
N GLN A 28 -5.18 0.54 8.17
CA GLN A 28 -6.62 0.49 8.33
C GLN A 28 -7.06 1.77 9.03
N MET A 29 -8.08 2.41 8.48
CA MET A 29 -8.64 3.62 9.09
C MET A 29 -9.68 3.20 10.12
N LEU A 30 -9.43 3.50 11.39
CA LEU A 30 -10.33 3.20 12.47
C LEU A 30 -10.65 4.49 13.21
N ASP A 31 -11.94 4.82 13.29
CA ASP A 31 -12.40 6.04 13.96
C ASP A 31 -11.71 7.28 13.41
N GLY A 32 -11.50 7.31 12.09
CA GLY A 32 -10.85 8.44 11.44
C GLY A 32 -9.35 8.52 11.64
N LYS A 33 -8.75 7.50 12.24
CA LYS A 33 -7.31 7.49 12.50
C LYS A 33 -6.64 6.31 11.80
N PRO A 34 -5.45 6.51 11.25
CA PRO A 34 -4.73 5.43 10.60
C PRO A 34 -4.04 4.51 11.62
N HIS A 35 -4.20 3.22 11.42
CA HIS A 35 -3.53 2.20 12.22
C HIS A 35 -2.75 1.30 11.29
N VAL A 36 -1.44 1.20 11.48
CA VAL A 36 -0.60 0.37 10.63
C VAL A 36 -0.83 -1.09 11.01
N ILE A 37 -1.36 -1.85 10.05
CA ILE A 37 -1.62 -3.28 10.23
C ILE A 37 -0.38 -4.09 9.91
N ALA A 38 0.32 -3.72 8.85
CA ALA A 38 1.54 -4.41 8.43
C ALA A 38 2.52 -3.34 7.96
N ASP A 39 3.62 -3.17 8.70
CA ASP A 39 4.58 -2.12 8.43
C ASP A 39 5.42 -2.41 7.18
N TYR A 40 5.78 -3.66 6.98
CA TYR A 40 6.48 -4.08 5.78
C TYR A 40 5.77 -5.30 5.23
N ALA A 41 4.72 -5.03 4.47
CA ALA A 41 3.96 -6.12 3.87
C ALA A 41 4.69 -6.76 2.70
N GLY A 42 5.76 -6.14 2.25
CA GLY A 42 6.58 -6.66 1.17
C GLY A 42 6.25 -5.99 -0.15
N PRO A 43 7.00 -6.35 -1.19
CA PRO A 43 6.70 -5.83 -2.51
C PRO A 43 5.39 -6.38 -3.04
N LEU A 44 4.76 -5.62 -3.91
CA LEU A 44 3.48 -5.99 -4.50
C LEU A 44 3.66 -7.17 -5.44
N GLN A 45 2.85 -8.22 -5.24
CA GLN A 45 2.92 -9.42 -6.07
C GLN A 45 1.89 -9.40 -7.18
N LYS A 46 0.63 -9.14 -6.82
CA LYS A 46 -0.42 -9.03 -7.81
C LYS A 46 -1.63 -8.35 -7.18
N TRP A 47 -2.58 -7.95 -8.01
CA TRP A 47 -3.80 -7.34 -7.52
C TRP A 47 -4.95 -7.64 -8.46
N THR A 48 -6.16 -7.53 -7.89
CA THR A 48 -7.41 -7.58 -8.64
C THR A 48 -8.19 -6.32 -8.29
N PRO A 49 -9.36 -6.09 -8.90
CA PRO A 49 -10.18 -4.95 -8.48
C PRO A 49 -10.58 -4.98 -7.00
N ASP A 50 -10.61 -6.17 -6.39
CA ASP A 50 -11.06 -6.31 -5.01
C ASP A 50 -9.94 -6.50 -4.00
N TYR A 51 -8.80 -7.06 -4.40
CA TYR A 51 -7.74 -7.44 -3.48
C TYR A 51 -6.38 -7.03 -3.97
N ILE A 52 -5.47 -6.80 -3.01
CA ILE A 52 -4.05 -6.62 -3.28
C ILE A 52 -3.30 -7.69 -2.51
N MET A 53 -2.43 -8.42 -3.20
CA MET A 53 -1.66 -9.50 -2.58
C MET A 53 -0.24 -9.04 -2.32
N LEU A 54 0.15 -9.12 -1.05
CA LEU A 54 1.48 -8.74 -0.58
C LEU A 54 2.03 -9.88 0.25
N ALA A 55 3.20 -10.40 -0.15
CA ALA A 55 3.88 -11.45 0.61
C ALA A 55 2.96 -12.63 0.97
N GLY A 56 2.12 -13.04 0.04
CA GLY A 56 1.23 -14.18 0.26
C GLY A 56 -0.05 -13.87 1.01
N MET A 57 -0.25 -12.63 1.45
CA MET A 57 -1.47 -12.22 2.12
C MET A 57 -2.33 -11.38 1.19
N ALA A 58 -3.63 -11.66 1.15
CA ALA A 58 -4.57 -10.89 0.35
C ALA A 58 -5.29 -9.89 1.24
N TYR A 59 -5.28 -8.63 0.84
CA TYR A 59 -5.92 -7.53 1.57
C TYR A 59 -7.03 -6.94 0.73
N LYS A 60 -8.21 -6.75 1.31
CA LYS A 60 -9.33 -6.13 0.63
C LYS A 60 -9.05 -4.65 0.39
N ARG A 61 -9.18 -4.24 -0.87
CA ARG A 61 -8.89 -2.85 -1.25
C ARG A 61 -9.85 -1.84 -0.63
N THR A 62 -11.06 -2.29 -0.28
CA THR A 62 -12.05 -1.41 0.33
C THR A 62 -11.87 -1.24 1.84
N GLU A 63 -11.09 -2.12 2.47
CA GLU A 63 -10.93 -2.09 3.92
C GLU A 63 -9.59 -1.52 4.37
N TYR A 64 -8.61 -1.49 3.48
CA TYR A 64 -7.26 -1.08 3.83
C TYR A 64 -6.74 -0.05 2.86
N GLU A 65 -5.84 0.78 3.36
CA GLU A 65 -5.14 1.75 2.56
C GLU A 65 -3.70 1.26 2.39
N PHE A 66 -3.19 1.36 1.19
CA PHE A 66 -1.85 0.87 0.85
C PHE A 66 -0.95 2.05 0.57
N ARG A 67 0.15 2.14 1.29
CA ARG A 67 1.05 3.28 1.23
C ARG A 67 2.48 2.83 0.97
N VAL A 68 3.24 3.66 0.27
CA VAL A 68 4.68 3.51 0.13
C VAL A 68 5.34 4.75 0.70
N ARG A 69 6.46 4.54 1.37
CA ARG A 69 7.22 5.66 1.90
C ARG A 69 8.03 6.28 0.79
N LEU A 70 8.03 7.59 0.76
CA LEU A 70 8.77 8.33 -0.25
C LEU A 70 10.17 8.58 0.27
N PRO A 71 11.16 8.58 -0.64
CA PRO A 71 12.53 8.87 -0.22
C PRO A 71 12.64 10.31 0.27
N LYS A 72 13.47 10.50 1.25
CA LYS A 72 13.77 11.84 1.73
C LYS A 72 14.83 12.47 0.86
N LYS A 73 14.70 13.74 0.70
CA LYS A 73 15.70 14.51 -0.02
C LYS A 73 16.37 15.51 0.87
#